data_3a863248aaeed279063b0e90c0baf78a
#
_entry.id   3a863248aaeed279063b0e90c0baf78a
#
_cell.length_a   1.000
_cell.length_b   1.000
_cell.length_c   1.000
_cell.angle_alpha   90.00
_cell.angle_beta   90.00
_cell.angle_gamma   90.00
#
_symmetry.space_group_name_H-M   'P 1'
#
loop_
_entity.id
_entity.type
_entity.pdbx_description
1 polymer ?
#
loop_
_entity_poly.entity_id
_entity_poly.type
_entity_poly.pdbx_seq_one_letter_code
_entity_poly.pdbx_strand_id
1 'polypeptide(L)'
;MKVKLNGNYYYEVSSPFGVTDSVHKTAHTGIDLVMEEGTRLFSPVHGVVDKIVDYGNDNIGKGVMIKTDTGETVIMGHMSDTSSIHVGDEVNVGGFVGLSGNTGHSTGAHLHLGLKDRWGNIINPDRLLAHEELNKVADKSWIEFLNDWRKEGFWHAMYDKSFFEVMKDGFTQLFHDASRFVLENSDLFFLLPAIILMFGTFFIGKNKYSKFIIPLWMGYFVTSILNKLYM
;
A
#
# COMPACT_ATOMS: atom_id res chain seq x y z
N MET A 1 -4.38 18.48 10.34
CA MET A 1 -3.37 17.47 9.90
C MET A 1 -3.55 17.28 8.41
N LYS A 2 -2.47 17.26 7.65
CA LYS A 2 -2.54 17.02 6.19
C LYS A 2 -2.10 15.61 5.87
N VAL A 3 -2.85 14.95 5.01
CA VAL A 3 -2.64 13.56 4.60
C VAL A 3 -2.73 13.42 3.09
N LYS A 4 -2.12 12.39 2.55
CA LYS A 4 -2.12 12.09 1.12
C LYS A 4 -2.91 10.82 0.88
N LEU A 5 -3.88 10.90 -0.04
CA LEU A 5 -4.66 9.77 -0.50
C LEU A 5 -4.37 9.57 -1.98
N ASN A 6 -3.51 8.63 -2.32
CA ASN A 6 -3.12 8.27 -3.69
C ASN A 6 -3.00 9.45 -4.67
N GLY A 7 -1.81 9.93 -4.88
CA GLY A 7 -1.55 11.04 -5.78
C GLY A 7 -0.55 12.04 -5.19
N ASN A 8 -0.43 13.21 -5.83
CA ASN A 8 0.52 14.25 -5.42
C ASN A 8 -0.12 15.35 -4.56
N TYR A 9 -1.39 15.21 -4.18
CA TYR A 9 -2.13 16.23 -3.44
C TYR A 9 -2.27 15.85 -1.98
N TYR A 10 -2.10 16.84 -1.09
CA TYR A 10 -2.36 16.73 0.32
C TYR A 10 -3.74 17.28 0.65
N TYR A 11 -4.49 16.56 1.46
CA TYR A 11 -5.82 16.94 1.94
C TYR A 11 -5.76 17.22 3.44
N GLU A 12 -6.55 18.19 3.88
CA GLU A 12 -6.74 18.46 5.31
C GLU A 12 -7.75 17.49 5.89
N VAL A 13 -7.45 16.94 7.06
CA VAL A 13 -8.40 16.12 7.83
C VAL A 13 -9.31 17.05 8.62
N SER A 14 -10.60 17.10 8.26
CA SER A 14 -11.63 17.86 8.99
C SER A 14 -12.21 17.10 10.17
N SER A 15 -12.37 15.77 10.05
CA SER A 15 -12.85 14.91 11.13
C SER A 15 -12.09 13.59 11.18
N PRO A 16 -11.33 13.32 12.26
CA PRO A 16 -10.64 12.05 12.44
C PRO A 16 -11.59 10.90 12.81
N PHE A 17 -11.10 9.66 12.63
CA PHE A 17 -11.79 8.46 13.08
C PHE A 17 -12.05 8.46 14.58
N GLY A 18 -13.24 8.03 14.98
CA GLY A 18 -13.64 7.84 16.37
C GLY A 18 -14.01 9.13 17.13
N VAL A 19 -13.88 10.30 16.50
CA VAL A 19 -14.27 11.58 17.12
C VAL A 19 -15.79 11.69 17.22
N THR A 20 -16.26 12.31 18.31
CA THR A 20 -17.65 12.72 18.51
C THR A 20 -17.69 14.24 18.56
N ASP A 21 -18.48 14.86 17.68
CA ASP A 21 -18.61 16.30 17.57
C ASP A 21 -20.06 16.75 17.32
N SER A 22 -20.26 17.98 16.91
CA SER A 22 -21.61 18.52 16.63
C SER A 22 -22.28 17.88 15.42
N VAL A 23 -21.51 17.36 14.46
CA VAL A 23 -21.99 16.68 13.26
C VAL A 23 -22.11 15.17 13.53
N HIS A 24 -21.10 14.58 14.15
CA HIS A 24 -21.05 13.16 14.50
C HIS A 24 -21.49 12.94 15.95
N LYS A 25 -22.78 12.67 16.16
CA LYS A 25 -23.37 12.37 17.48
C LYS A 25 -22.92 11.02 18.05
N THR A 26 -22.44 10.13 17.20
CA THR A 26 -21.78 8.85 17.54
C THR A 26 -20.34 8.90 17.06
N ALA A 27 -19.50 7.99 17.54
CA ALA A 27 -18.11 7.90 17.10
C ALA A 27 -18.01 7.86 15.57
N HIS A 28 -17.22 8.77 14.99
CA HIS A 28 -17.03 8.88 13.53
C HIS A 28 -16.46 7.58 12.95
N THR A 29 -17.12 7.05 11.93
CA THR A 29 -16.83 5.72 11.37
C THR A 29 -15.77 5.72 10.28
N GLY A 30 -15.17 6.87 9.99
CA GLY A 30 -14.14 7.06 8.99
C GLY A 30 -13.25 8.27 9.28
N ILE A 31 -12.60 8.76 8.26
CA ILE A 31 -11.83 10.02 8.25
C ILE A 31 -12.40 10.90 7.15
N ASP A 32 -12.68 12.16 7.47
CA ASP A 32 -13.16 13.11 6.49
C ASP A 32 -12.02 13.98 5.97
N LEU A 33 -11.85 13.98 4.65
CA LEU A 33 -10.82 14.71 3.92
C LEU A 33 -11.44 15.89 3.19
N VAL A 34 -11.05 17.11 3.56
CA VAL A 34 -11.52 18.34 2.90
C VAL A 34 -11.06 18.35 1.45
N MET A 35 -12.01 18.49 0.53
CA MET A 35 -11.70 18.66 -0.88
C MET A 35 -12.87 19.37 -1.60
N GLU A 36 -12.57 20.00 -2.72
CA GLU A 36 -13.58 20.65 -3.53
C GLU A 36 -14.50 19.61 -4.18
N GLU A 37 -15.77 19.97 -4.36
CA GLU A 37 -16.72 19.14 -5.10
C GLU A 37 -16.24 18.95 -6.55
N GLY A 38 -16.35 17.72 -7.07
CA GLY A 38 -15.84 17.37 -8.39
C GLY A 38 -14.37 17.00 -8.43
N THR A 39 -13.65 16.96 -7.28
CA THR A 39 -12.30 16.45 -7.21
C THR A 39 -12.26 14.96 -7.59
N ARG A 40 -11.35 14.59 -8.48
CA ARG A 40 -11.19 13.19 -8.92
C ARG A 40 -10.72 12.32 -7.77
N LEU A 41 -11.46 11.25 -7.52
CA LEU A 41 -11.15 10.25 -6.50
C LEU A 41 -10.55 9.01 -7.12
N PHE A 42 -9.50 8.51 -6.45
CA PHE A 42 -8.78 7.32 -6.88
C PHE A 42 -8.77 6.29 -5.75
N SER A 43 -8.81 5.00 -6.12
CA SER A 43 -8.80 3.93 -5.13
C SER A 43 -7.49 3.90 -4.34
N PRO A 44 -7.54 3.88 -3.00
CA PRO A 44 -6.34 3.68 -2.18
C PRO A 44 -5.87 2.22 -2.10
N VAL A 45 -6.66 1.30 -2.64
CA VAL A 45 -6.41 -0.14 -2.56
C VAL A 45 -6.62 -0.81 -3.92
N HIS A 46 -6.03 -2.00 -4.09
CA HIS A 46 -6.46 -2.94 -5.10
C HIS A 46 -7.68 -3.73 -4.59
N GLY A 47 -8.64 -3.99 -5.46
CA GLY A 47 -9.83 -4.76 -5.10
C GLY A 47 -10.91 -4.72 -6.16
N VAL A 48 -12.09 -5.21 -5.79
CA VAL A 48 -13.28 -5.26 -6.65
C VAL A 48 -14.37 -4.36 -6.06
N VAL A 49 -15.06 -3.62 -6.89
CA VAL A 49 -16.23 -2.81 -6.47
C VAL A 49 -17.34 -3.75 -6.00
N ASP A 50 -17.55 -3.80 -4.69
CA ASP A 50 -18.56 -4.65 -4.05
C ASP A 50 -19.93 -4.00 -4.10
N LYS A 51 -20.01 -2.67 -3.87
CA LYS A 51 -21.28 -1.92 -3.87
C LYS A 51 -21.08 -0.50 -4.35
N ILE A 52 -22.10 0.00 -5.02
CA ILE A 52 -22.34 1.42 -5.28
C ILE A 52 -23.67 1.78 -4.62
N VAL A 53 -23.68 2.81 -3.79
CA VAL A 53 -24.84 3.21 -3.00
C VAL A 53 -25.23 4.63 -3.29
N ASP A 54 -26.53 4.92 -3.16
CA ASP A 54 -27.10 6.28 -3.14
C ASP A 54 -28.19 6.31 -2.06
N TYR A 55 -27.87 6.88 -0.90
CA TYR A 55 -28.80 7.06 0.21
C TYR A 55 -29.51 8.42 0.21
N GLY A 56 -29.40 9.15 -0.91
CA GLY A 56 -29.98 10.49 -1.01
C GLY A 56 -29.34 11.47 -0.04
N ASN A 57 -30.11 12.02 0.89
CA ASN A 57 -29.63 12.96 1.90
C ASN A 57 -29.21 12.31 3.22
N ASP A 58 -29.23 11.00 3.29
CA ASP A 58 -28.88 10.26 4.51
C ASP A 58 -27.49 9.61 4.42
N ASN A 59 -26.89 9.34 5.58
CA ASN A 59 -25.64 8.61 5.71
C ASN A 59 -24.54 9.19 4.79
N ILE A 60 -23.79 8.35 4.09
CA ILE A 60 -22.72 8.75 3.16
C ILE A 60 -23.25 9.24 1.79
N GLY A 61 -24.57 9.36 1.60
CA GLY A 61 -25.17 9.74 0.32
C GLY A 61 -24.76 8.78 -0.79
N LYS A 62 -24.15 9.32 -1.86
CA LYS A 62 -23.52 8.50 -2.90
C LYS A 62 -22.16 8.01 -2.45
N GLY A 63 -21.88 6.73 -2.71
CA GLY A 63 -20.61 6.14 -2.33
C GLY A 63 -20.29 4.87 -3.06
N VAL A 64 -19.00 4.50 -3.01
CA VAL A 64 -18.45 3.27 -3.56
C VAL A 64 -17.80 2.47 -2.44
N MET A 65 -18.04 1.17 -2.43
CA MET A 65 -17.41 0.22 -1.52
C MET A 65 -16.53 -0.73 -2.33
N ILE A 66 -15.25 -0.79 -2.00
CA ILE A 66 -14.24 -1.61 -2.69
C ILE A 66 -13.80 -2.69 -1.73
N LYS A 67 -13.97 -3.95 -2.12
CA LYS A 67 -13.54 -5.11 -1.36
C LYS A 67 -12.16 -5.55 -1.83
N THR A 68 -11.21 -5.62 -0.90
CA THR A 68 -9.84 -6.05 -1.16
C THR A 68 -9.74 -7.57 -1.20
N ASP A 69 -8.62 -8.10 -1.71
CA ASP A 69 -8.31 -9.54 -1.71
C ASP A 69 -8.20 -10.10 -0.30
N THR A 70 -7.85 -9.27 0.70
CA THR A 70 -7.80 -9.64 2.12
C THR A 70 -9.18 -9.69 2.78
N GLY A 71 -10.23 -9.32 2.04
CA GLY A 71 -11.63 -9.31 2.49
C GLY A 71 -12.05 -8.04 3.23
N GLU A 72 -11.19 -7.04 3.32
CA GLU A 72 -11.51 -5.73 3.88
C GLU A 72 -12.33 -4.91 2.90
N THR A 73 -13.11 -3.95 3.41
CA THR A 73 -13.93 -3.08 2.56
C THR A 73 -13.60 -1.62 2.81
N VAL A 74 -13.08 -0.96 1.79
CA VAL A 74 -12.89 0.50 1.78
C VAL A 74 -14.19 1.18 1.35
N ILE A 75 -14.59 2.22 2.07
CA ILE A 75 -15.81 3.01 1.81
C ILE A 75 -15.39 4.42 1.43
N MET A 76 -15.87 4.88 0.28
CA MET A 76 -15.68 6.26 -0.21
C MET A 76 -17.06 6.89 -0.33
N GLY A 77 -17.34 7.88 0.52
CA GLY A 77 -18.68 8.48 0.66
C GLY A 77 -18.74 9.96 0.28
N HIS A 78 -19.96 10.50 0.30
CA HIS A 78 -20.34 11.87 -0.05
C HIS A 78 -19.99 12.28 -1.49
N MET A 79 -19.90 11.30 -2.39
CA MET A 79 -19.53 11.50 -3.79
C MET A 79 -20.62 12.25 -4.56
N SER A 80 -20.21 13.06 -5.55
CA SER A 80 -21.14 13.68 -6.50
C SER A 80 -21.47 12.77 -7.68
N ASP A 81 -20.46 12.01 -8.16
CA ASP A 81 -20.59 11.11 -9.31
C ASP A 81 -19.85 9.80 -9.13
N THR A 82 -20.54 8.70 -9.42
CA THR A 82 -20.04 7.32 -9.40
C THR A 82 -20.28 6.61 -10.74
N SER A 83 -20.68 7.34 -11.79
CA SER A 83 -21.15 6.78 -13.07
C SER A 83 -20.03 6.09 -13.88
N SER A 84 -18.77 6.36 -13.56
CA SER A 84 -17.61 5.83 -14.26
C SER A 84 -17.20 4.44 -13.82
N ILE A 85 -17.87 3.84 -12.82
CA ILE A 85 -17.52 2.55 -12.23
C ILE A 85 -18.78 1.72 -11.95
N HIS A 86 -18.67 0.40 -12.04
CA HIS A 86 -19.78 -0.53 -11.85
C HIS A 86 -19.44 -1.59 -10.81
N VAL A 87 -20.46 -2.17 -10.19
CA VAL A 87 -20.28 -3.32 -9.29
C VAL A 87 -19.67 -4.48 -10.07
N GLY A 88 -18.62 -5.06 -9.53
CA GLY A 88 -17.82 -6.11 -10.15
C GLY A 88 -16.59 -5.63 -10.92
N ASP A 89 -16.43 -4.31 -11.11
CA ASP A 89 -15.21 -3.76 -11.72
C ASP A 89 -14.01 -3.96 -10.80
N GLU A 90 -12.90 -4.42 -11.38
CA GLU A 90 -11.61 -4.49 -10.72
C GLU A 90 -10.93 -3.12 -10.75
N VAL A 91 -10.47 -2.65 -9.61
CA VAL A 91 -9.75 -1.38 -9.47
C VAL A 91 -8.38 -1.59 -8.86
N ASN A 92 -7.37 -0.99 -9.47
CA ASN A 92 -6.02 -0.96 -8.95
C ASN A 92 -5.81 0.25 -8.03
N VAL A 93 -4.76 0.19 -7.20
CA VAL A 93 -4.29 1.37 -6.46
C VAL A 93 -4.04 2.52 -7.43
N GLY A 94 -4.64 3.69 -7.17
CA GLY A 94 -4.60 4.85 -8.09
C GLY A 94 -5.57 4.77 -9.27
N GLY A 95 -6.41 3.74 -9.38
CA GLY A 95 -7.50 3.66 -10.35
C GLY A 95 -8.60 4.69 -10.06
N PHE A 96 -9.14 5.32 -11.11
CA PHE A 96 -10.19 6.32 -10.96
C PHE A 96 -11.52 5.66 -10.51
N VAL A 97 -12.17 6.26 -9.50
CA VAL A 97 -13.40 5.73 -8.89
C VAL A 97 -14.61 6.64 -9.13
N GLY A 98 -14.39 7.94 -9.17
CA GLY A 98 -15.47 8.92 -9.33
C GLY A 98 -15.08 10.30 -8.85
N LEU A 99 -16.06 11.12 -8.50
CA LEU A 99 -15.86 12.52 -8.10
C LEU A 99 -16.32 12.76 -6.66
N SER A 100 -15.56 13.53 -5.90
CA SER A 100 -15.95 14.01 -4.57
C SER A 100 -17.18 14.91 -4.65
N GLY A 101 -17.89 15.05 -3.56
CA GLY A 101 -19.10 15.86 -3.51
C GLY A 101 -19.51 16.29 -2.10
N ASN A 102 -20.81 16.51 -1.95
CA ASN A 102 -21.44 16.94 -0.71
C ASN A 102 -22.82 16.27 -0.55
N THR A 103 -22.94 14.99 -0.94
CA THR A 103 -24.19 14.24 -0.86
C THR A 103 -24.34 13.56 0.50
N GLY A 104 -25.57 13.17 0.86
CA GLY A 104 -25.86 12.52 2.13
C GLY A 104 -25.86 13.48 3.31
N HIS A 105 -25.59 12.96 4.51
CA HIS A 105 -25.51 13.75 5.74
C HIS A 105 -24.14 14.45 5.82
N SER A 106 -24.01 15.57 5.13
CA SER A 106 -22.77 16.34 5.02
C SER A 106 -23.02 17.83 5.17
N THR A 107 -22.10 18.55 5.79
CA THR A 107 -22.15 20.01 6.00
C THR A 107 -21.29 20.81 5.04
N GLY A 108 -20.47 20.15 4.22
CA GLY A 108 -19.57 20.77 3.26
C GLY A 108 -18.86 19.73 2.39
N ALA A 109 -18.33 20.14 1.26
CA ALA A 109 -17.69 19.23 0.33
C ALA A 109 -16.45 18.54 0.96
N HIS A 110 -16.46 17.21 0.99
CA HIS A 110 -15.39 16.37 1.53
C HIS A 110 -15.51 14.93 1.02
N LEU A 111 -14.48 14.13 1.23
CA LEU A 111 -14.54 12.68 1.09
C LEU A 111 -14.60 12.05 2.47
N HIS A 112 -15.62 11.25 2.74
CA HIS A 112 -15.65 10.31 3.85
C HIS A 112 -14.92 9.02 3.44
N LEU A 113 -13.79 8.72 4.11
CA LEU A 113 -13.02 7.50 3.91
C LEU A 113 -13.24 6.57 5.10
N GLY A 114 -13.94 5.46 4.88
CA GLY A 114 -14.18 4.43 5.88
C GLY A 114 -13.46 3.12 5.55
N LEU A 115 -13.27 2.29 6.57
CA LEU A 115 -12.66 0.96 6.42
C LEU A 115 -13.38 -0.04 7.31
N LYS A 116 -13.69 -1.22 6.74
CA LYS A 116 -14.16 -2.39 7.49
C LYS A 116 -13.17 -3.52 7.35
N ASP A 117 -13.00 -4.27 8.43
CA ASP A 117 -12.27 -5.53 8.39
C ASP A 117 -13.07 -6.62 7.66
N ARG A 118 -12.47 -7.80 7.47
CA ARG A 118 -13.10 -8.95 6.80
C ARG A 118 -14.34 -9.50 7.51
N TRP A 119 -14.55 -9.15 8.77
CA TRP A 119 -15.75 -9.54 9.55
C TRP A 119 -16.84 -8.47 9.55
N GLY A 120 -16.58 -7.31 8.89
CA GLY A 120 -17.51 -6.19 8.77
C GLY A 120 -17.42 -5.18 9.91
N ASN A 121 -16.46 -5.31 10.84
CA ASN A 121 -16.25 -4.32 11.89
C ASN A 121 -15.59 -3.07 11.33
N ILE A 122 -16.03 -1.91 11.78
CA ILE A 122 -15.44 -0.62 11.42
C ILE A 122 -14.10 -0.47 12.12
N ILE A 123 -13.05 -0.18 11.35
CA ILE A 123 -11.69 0.01 11.83
C ILE A 123 -11.11 1.34 11.30
N ASN A 124 -10.06 1.83 11.97
CA ASN A 124 -9.42 3.09 11.60
C ASN A 124 -8.79 3.01 10.19
N PRO A 125 -9.21 3.86 9.23
CA PRO A 125 -8.67 3.87 7.88
C PRO A 125 -7.32 4.61 7.75
N ASP A 126 -6.75 5.11 8.83
CA ASP A 126 -5.53 5.93 8.84
C ASP A 126 -4.35 5.32 8.07
N ARG A 127 -4.24 3.99 8.08
CA ARG A 127 -3.23 3.25 7.31
C ARG A 127 -3.35 3.37 5.78
N LEU A 128 -4.51 3.83 5.28
CA LEU A 128 -4.71 4.09 3.85
C LEU A 128 -4.18 5.48 3.44
N LEU A 129 -3.74 6.28 4.42
CA LEU A 129 -3.30 7.65 4.24
C LEU A 129 -1.80 7.77 4.49
N ALA A 130 -1.11 8.53 3.64
CA ALA A 130 0.26 8.93 3.89
C ALA A 130 0.27 10.29 4.60
N HIS A 131 0.81 10.34 5.80
CA HIS A 131 0.90 11.57 6.59
C HIS A 131 2.03 12.48 6.09
N GLU A 132 1.80 13.80 6.07
CA GLU A 132 2.80 14.78 5.62
C GLU A 132 4.11 14.68 6.42
N GLU A 133 4.03 14.41 7.72
CA GLU A 133 5.21 14.29 8.58
C GLU A 133 6.05 13.05 8.26
N LEU A 134 5.41 11.92 7.95
CA LEU A 134 6.11 10.70 7.51
C LEU A 134 6.75 10.90 6.12
N ASN A 135 6.09 11.66 5.24
CA ASN A 135 6.65 11.97 3.92
C ASN A 135 7.78 12.99 3.98
N LYS A 136 7.80 13.93 4.94
CA LYS A 136 8.97 14.81 5.15
C LYS A 136 10.23 14.03 5.53
N VAL A 137 10.06 12.90 6.20
CA VAL A 137 11.16 11.97 6.52
C VAL A 137 11.55 11.13 5.30
N ALA A 138 10.56 10.72 4.49
CA ALA A 138 10.82 9.95 3.25
C ALA A 138 11.31 10.82 2.08
N ASP A 139 10.91 12.11 2.03
CA ASP A 139 11.33 13.11 1.03
C ASP A 139 12.65 13.80 1.37
N LYS A 140 13.33 13.45 2.46
CA LYS A 140 14.73 13.80 2.62
C LYS A 140 15.49 13.07 1.51
N SER A 141 15.56 13.72 0.35
CA SER A 141 16.13 13.14 -0.85
C SER A 141 17.57 12.71 -0.56
N TRP A 142 18.04 11.69 -1.26
CA TRP A 142 19.47 11.32 -1.23
C TRP A 142 20.39 12.53 -1.45
N ILE A 143 19.90 13.56 -2.12
CA ILE A 143 20.61 14.85 -2.36
C ILE A 143 20.72 15.64 -1.06
N GLU A 144 19.67 15.70 -0.23
CA GLU A 144 19.74 16.36 1.10
C GLU A 144 20.64 15.59 2.06
N PHE A 145 20.53 14.25 2.09
CA PHE A 145 21.45 13.41 2.84
C PHE A 145 22.90 13.60 2.42
N LEU A 146 23.18 13.63 1.12
CA LEU A 146 24.53 13.88 0.60
C LEU A 146 25.01 15.30 0.91
N ASN A 147 24.11 16.31 0.96
CA ASN A 147 24.45 17.66 1.35
C ASN A 147 24.72 17.78 2.85
N ASP A 148 23.96 17.12 3.70
CA ASP A 148 24.17 17.06 5.14
C ASP A 148 25.44 16.27 5.48
N TRP A 149 25.67 15.14 4.81
CA TRP A 149 26.93 14.40 4.89
C TRP A 149 28.14 15.26 4.52
N ARG A 150 28.03 16.04 3.46
CA ARG A 150 29.11 16.92 3.01
C ARG A 150 29.36 18.10 3.95
N LYS A 151 28.32 18.60 4.66
CA LYS A 151 28.41 19.75 5.57
C LYS A 151 28.77 19.37 7.00
N GLU A 152 28.19 18.31 7.51
CA GLU A 152 28.21 17.96 8.94
C GLU A 152 28.93 16.63 9.22
N GLY A 153 29.36 15.91 8.18
CA GLY A 153 30.04 14.64 8.27
C GLY A 153 29.08 13.43 8.28
N PHE A 154 29.61 12.30 7.80
CA PHE A 154 28.87 11.04 7.63
C PHE A 154 28.17 10.58 8.92
N TRP A 155 28.86 10.67 10.05
CA TRP A 155 28.33 10.19 11.33
C TRP A 155 27.17 11.04 11.83
N HIS A 156 27.17 12.35 11.62
CA HIS A 156 26.08 13.23 12.01
C HIS A 156 24.82 12.98 11.18
N ALA A 157 24.98 12.84 9.87
CA ALA A 157 23.88 12.51 8.96
C ALA A 157 23.27 11.11 9.27
N MET A 158 24.09 10.15 9.72
CA MET A 158 23.64 8.80 10.11
C MET A 158 22.98 8.75 11.50
N TYR A 159 23.32 9.67 12.42
CA TYR A 159 22.74 9.71 13.77
C TYR A 159 21.38 10.41 13.85
N ASP A 160 20.92 11.00 12.73
CA ASP A 160 19.51 11.44 12.66
C ASP A 160 18.60 10.19 12.71
N LYS A 161 17.87 10.05 13.86
CA LYS A 161 16.97 8.92 14.12
C LYS A 161 15.99 8.68 12.98
N SER A 162 15.52 9.74 12.33
CA SER A 162 14.58 9.67 11.23
C SER A 162 15.18 9.02 9.98
N PHE A 163 16.45 9.32 9.68
CA PHE A 163 17.17 8.70 8.56
C PHE A 163 17.44 7.22 8.80
N PHE A 164 17.85 6.85 10.03
CA PHE A 164 18.11 5.46 10.38
C PHE A 164 16.84 4.59 10.32
N GLU A 165 15.69 5.11 10.75
CA GLU A 165 14.41 4.40 10.65
C GLU A 165 13.98 4.22 9.19
N VAL A 166 14.06 5.26 8.36
CA VAL A 166 13.75 5.16 6.92
C VAL A 166 14.69 4.18 6.20
N MET A 167 15.98 4.22 6.51
CA MET A 167 16.94 3.27 5.94
C MET A 167 16.64 1.84 6.39
N LYS A 168 16.35 1.62 7.67
CA LYS A 168 15.99 0.32 8.22
C LYS A 168 14.73 -0.24 7.55
N ASP A 169 13.71 0.58 7.40
CA ASP A 169 12.45 0.16 6.78
C ASP A 169 12.62 -0.07 5.27
N GLY A 170 13.34 0.80 4.58
CA GLY A 170 13.70 0.62 3.18
C GLY A 170 14.56 -0.63 2.93
N PHE A 171 15.56 -0.90 3.78
CA PHE A 171 16.34 -2.14 3.70
C PHE A 171 15.51 -3.37 4.02
N THR A 172 14.62 -3.29 5.02
CA THR A 172 13.73 -4.40 5.38
C THR A 172 12.79 -4.72 4.23
N GLN A 173 12.21 -3.71 3.61
CA GLN A 173 11.32 -3.87 2.46
C GLN A 173 12.06 -4.39 1.23
N LEU A 174 13.22 -3.82 0.91
CA LEU A 174 14.08 -4.29 -0.19
C LEU A 174 14.50 -5.76 0.02
N PHE A 175 14.87 -6.12 1.25
CA PHE A 175 15.25 -7.49 1.60
C PHE A 175 14.06 -8.44 1.49
N HIS A 176 12.88 -8.01 1.94
CA HIS A 176 11.64 -8.77 1.81
C HIS A 176 11.27 -9.00 0.35
N ASP A 177 11.30 -7.94 -0.48
CA ASP A 177 10.98 -8.03 -1.91
C ASP A 177 12.01 -8.87 -2.67
N ALA A 178 13.29 -8.70 -2.37
CA ALA A 178 14.36 -9.52 -2.95
C ALA A 178 14.24 -11.00 -2.53
N SER A 179 13.93 -11.27 -1.27
CA SER A 179 13.73 -12.65 -0.79
C SER A 179 12.51 -13.29 -1.44
N ARG A 180 11.40 -12.55 -1.57
CA ARG A 180 10.20 -13.00 -2.27
C ARG A 180 10.49 -13.30 -3.74
N PHE A 181 11.20 -12.39 -4.43
CA PHE A 181 11.60 -12.60 -5.82
C PHE A 181 12.45 -13.86 -6.01
N VAL A 182 13.41 -14.13 -5.09
CA VAL A 182 14.23 -15.36 -5.12
C VAL A 182 13.39 -16.60 -4.82
N LEU A 183 12.44 -16.52 -3.88
CA LEU A 183 11.54 -17.64 -3.57
C LEU A 183 10.62 -17.97 -4.74
N GLU A 184 9.99 -16.97 -5.33
CA GLU A 184 9.08 -17.12 -6.47
C GLU A 184 9.81 -17.63 -7.73
N ASN A 185 11.08 -17.29 -7.91
CA ASN A 185 11.89 -17.68 -9.05
C ASN A 185 12.99 -18.70 -8.71
N SER A 186 12.76 -19.52 -7.70
CA SER A 186 13.76 -20.50 -7.21
C SER A 186 14.25 -21.47 -8.30
N ASP A 187 13.40 -21.80 -9.27
CA ASP A 187 13.78 -22.62 -10.42
C ASP A 187 14.88 -21.98 -11.27
N LEU A 188 14.78 -20.66 -11.47
CA LEU A 188 15.75 -19.90 -12.26
C LEU A 188 17.10 -19.78 -11.53
N PHE A 189 17.07 -19.54 -10.22
CA PHE A 189 18.28 -19.27 -9.44
C PHE A 189 19.02 -20.52 -9.01
N PHE A 190 18.30 -21.61 -8.75
CA PHE A 190 18.87 -22.82 -8.18
C PHE A 190 18.73 -24.05 -9.07
N LEU A 191 17.52 -24.34 -9.57
CA LEU A 191 17.26 -25.56 -10.31
C LEU A 191 17.92 -25.53 -11.69
N LEU A 192 17.73 -24.47 -12.45
CA LEU A 192 18.26 -24.37 -13.82
C LEU A 192 19.79 -24.41 -13.85
N PRO A 193 20.55 -23.66 -13.00
CA PRO A 193 21.99 -23.77 -12.92
C PRO A 193 22.46 -25.15 -12.45
N ALA A 194 21.74 -25.79 -11.52
CA ALA A 194 22.08 -27.16 -11.06
C ALA A 194 21.98 -28.16 -12.21
N ILE A 195 20.91 -28.08 -13.00
CA ILE A 195 20.70 -28.96 -14.17
C ILE A 195 21.78 -28.72 -15.21
N ILE A 196 22.10 -27.47 -15.55
CA ILE A 196 23.13 -27.11 -16.53
C ILE A 196 24.50 -27.67 -16.09
N LEU A 197 24.86 -27.51 -14.80
CA LEU A 197 26.10 -28.03 -14.27
C LEU A 197 26.14 -29.57 -14.23
N MET A 198 25.00 -30.20 -13.96
CA MET A 198 24.87 -31.66 -13.97
C MET A 198 25.08 -32.21 -15.40
N PHE A 199 24.42 -31.65 -16.41
CA PHE A 199 24.63 -32.02 -17.81
C PHE A 199 26.08 -31.74 -18.26
N GLY A 200 26.64 -30.57 -17.90
CA GLY A 200 28.02 -30.24 -18.18
C GLY A 200 29.01 -31.26 -17.59
N THR A 201 28.76 -31.72 -16.35
CA THR A 201 29.60 -32.76 -15.73
C THR A 201 29.44 -34.15 -16.36
N PHE A 202 28.23 -34.45 -16.85
CA PHE A 202 27.96 -35.70 -17.55
C PHE A 202 28.69 -35.80 -18.90
N PHE A 203 28.69 -34.71 -19.69
CA PHE A 203 29.29 -34.70 -21.03
C PHE A 203 30.80 -34.35 -21.05
N ILE A 204 31.24 -33.45 -20.17
CA ILE A 204 32.60 -32.89 -20.15
C ILE A 204 33.48 -33.51 -19.05
N GLY A 205 32.84 -34.21 -18.10
CA GLY A 205 33.47 -34.71 -16.91
C GLY A 205 33.56 -33.70 -15.77
N LYS A 206 34.08 -34.14 -14.60
CA LYS A 206 34.20 -33.27 -13.42
C LYS A 206 35.07 -32.06 -13.70
N ASN A 207 34.55 -30.88 -13.41
CA ASN A 207 35.28 -29.62 -13.55
C ASN A 207 35.19 -28.81 -12.23
N LYS A 208 35.86 -27.65 -12.16
CA LYS A 208 35.92 -26.81 -10.96
C LYS A 208 34.55 -26.33 -10.45
N TYR A 209 33.51 -26.34 -11.28
CA TYR A 209 32.19 -25.88 -10.94
C TYR A 209 31.28 -27.01 -10.43
N SER A 210 31.63 -28.28 -10.62
CA SER A 210 30.83 -29.45 -10.18
C SER A 210 30.54 -29.43 -8.68
N LYS A 211 31.38 -28.79 -7.86
CA LYS A 211 31.19 -28.62 -6.42
C LYS A 211 29.94 -27.80 -6.04
N PHE A 212 29.41 -27.01 -6.97
CA PHE A 212 28.24 -26.18 -6.72
C PHE A 212 26.90 -26.89 -7.00
N ILE A 213 26.91 -28.08 -7.59
CA ILE A 213 25.70 -28.85 -7.92
C ILE A 213 24.87 -29.13 -6.66
N ILE A 214 25.49 -29.69 -5.63
CA ILE A 214 24.81 -30.03 -4.37
C ILE A 214 24.30 -28.79 -3.64
N PRO A 215 25.06 -27.70 -3.44
CA PRO A 215 24.57 -26.48 -2.85
C PRO A 215 23.38 -25.87 -3.61
N LEU A 216 23.38 -25.89 -4.93
CA LEU A 216 22.28 -25.38 -5.75
C LEU A 216 21.01 -26.23 -5.58
N TRP A 217 21.12 -27.57 -5.57
CA TRP A 217 19.99 -28.45 -5.29
C TRP A 217 19.44 -28.24 -3.87
N MET A 218 20.31 -28.07 -2.88
CA MET A 218 19.88 -27.77 -1.51
C MET A 218 19.18 -26.40 -1.44
N GLY A 219 19.71 -25.39 -2.10
CA GLY A 219 19.09 -24.06 -2.19
C GLY A 219 17.68 -24.13 -2.78
N TYR A 220 17.51 -24.84 -3.90
CA TYR A 220 16.20 -25.08 -4.51
C TYR A 220 15.24 -25.79 -3.55
N PHE A 221 15.71 -26.84 -2.89
CA PHE A 221 14.86 -27.62 -1.97
C PHE A 221 14.39 -26.78 -0.78
N VAL A 222 15.27 -25.99 -0.18
CA VAL A 222 14.95 -25.09 0.93
C VAL A 222 13.97 -24.03 0.49
N THR A 223 14.19 -23.35 -0.64
CA THR A 223 13.28 -22.31 -1.16
C THR A 223 11.92 -22.89 -1.54
N SER A 224 11.88 -24.09 -2.10
CA SER A 224 10.61 -24.80 -2.43
C SER A 224 9.79 -25.15 -1.19
N ILE A 225 10.44 -25.54 -0.09
CA ILE A 225 9.77 -25.78 1.20
C ILE A 225 9.24 -24.46 1.79
N LEU A 226 10.09 -23.43 1.81
CA LEU A 226 9.70 -22.12 2.33
C LEU A 226 8.53 -21.54 1.55
N ASN A 227 8.53 -21.66 0.23
CA ASN A 227 7.44 -21.19 -0.62
C ASN A 227 6.10 -21.87 -0.27
N LYS A 228 6.12 -23.17 0.04
CA LYS A 228 4.92 -23.93 0.47
C LYS A 228 4.43 -23.58 1.89
N LEU A 229 5.31 -23.05 2.73
CA LEU A 229 4.97 -22.67 4.11
C LEU A 229 4.43 -21.24 4.23
N TYR A 230 4.80 -20.36 3.28
CA TYR A 230 4.49 -18.93 3.33
C TYR A 230 3.51 -18.45 2.24
N MET A 231 3.11 -19.31 1.29
CA MET A 231 1.98 -19.14 0.38
C MET A 231 0.79 -19.97 0.81
#